data_bfc59bdf9ac2816a9bab872d1a29ca87
#
_entry.id   bfc59bdf9ac2816a9bab872d1a29ca87
#
_cell.length_a   1.000
_cell.length_b   1.000
_cell.length_c   1.000
_cell.angle_alpha   90.00
_cell.angle_beta   90.00
_cell.angle_gamma   90.00
#
_symmetry.space_group_name_H-M   'P 1'
#
loop_
_entity.id
_entity.type
_entity.pdbx_description
1 polymer ?
#
loop_
_entity_poly.entity_id
_entity_poly.type
_entity_poly.pdbx_seq_one_letter_code
_entity_poly.pdbx_strand_id
1 'polypeptide(L)'
;VNFDDNAIKEFMGRVKNEQNKISRPEAEKIQVIDLWDGDTDIVSLRSTLLFGLKGMAAYAHHAMNLGYTDNEVLKWFYKGLCEVNREHSVTEWIELIMEFGQVNFKCMELLDKANTESFGNPVPTRVNVDIKKGPFIVVSGHDLNDLSQLLEQTEKTGVNVYTHCEMLPAHGYPELNKYHNLAGNFGTAWQSQQTEFENIPAPVL
;
A
#
# COMPACT_ATOMS: atom_id res chain seq x y z
N VAL A 1 -0.33 5.97 14.63
CA VAL A 1 -1.46 5.28 13.99
C VAL A 1 -2.59 5.31 14.99
N ASN A 2 -3.65 6.04 14.65
CA ASN A 2 -4.81 6.16 15.53
C ASN A 2 -5.78 5.03 15.18
N PHE A 3 -5.71 3.92 15.89
CA PHE A 3 -6.69 2.85 15.75
C PHE A 3 -7.96 3.25 16.51
N ASP A 4 -9.07 3.38 15.80
CA ASP A 4 -10.38 3.52 16.42
C ASP A 4 -10.84 2.16 16.93
N ASP A 5 -10.64 1.91 18.23
CA ASP A 5 -11.02 0.67 18.89
C ASP A 5 -12.52 0.34 18.75
N ASN A 6 -13.36 1.34 18.64
CA ASN A 6 -14.80 1.17 18.49
C ASN A 6 -15.14 0.71 17.06
N ALA A 7 -14.53 1.31 16.04
CA ALA A 7 -14.67 0.88 14.65
C ALA A 7 -14.17 -0.54 14.44
N ILE A 8 -13.05 -0.91 15.07
CA ILE A 8 -12.51 -2.28 15.04
C ILE A 8 -13.50 -3.28 15.67
N LYS A 9 -14.04 -2.96 16.87
CA LYS A 9 -15.03 -3.81 17.54
C LYS A 9 -16.31 -3.97 16.74
N GLU A 10 -16.80 -2.88 16.13
CA GLU A 10 -17.98 -2.91 15.26
C GLU A 10 -17.73 -3.78 14.02
N PHE A 11 -16.58 -3.63 13.38
CA PHE A 11 -16.19 -4.48 12.24
C PHE A 11 -16.12 -5.95 12.62
N MET A 12 -15.47 -6.29 13.74
CA MET A 12 -15.43 -7.66 14.27
C MET A 12 -16.83 -8.20 14.55
N GLY A 13 -17.73 -7.37 15.07
CA GLY A 13 -19.14 -7.74 15.28
C GLY A 13 -19.86 -8.07 13.97
N ARG A 14 -19.65 -7.26 12.93
CA ARG A 14 -20.20 -7.52 11.59
C ARG A 14 -19.68 -8.83 10.99
N VAL A 15 -18.38 -9.06 11.04
CA VAL A 15 -17.76 -10.32 10.55
C VAL A 15 -18.35 -11.52 11.28
N LYS A 16 -18.48 -11.46 12.60
CA LYS A 16 -19.04 -12.53 13.41
C LYS A 16 -20.51 -12.81 13.08
N ASN A 17 -21.28 -11.77 12.82
CA ASN A 17 -22.68 -11.90 12.39
C ASN A 17 -22.81 -12.54 10.99
N GLU A 18 -21.94 -12.17 10.04
CA GLU A 18 -21.91 -12.80 8.72
C GLU A 18 -21.47 -14.27 8.80
N GLN A 19 -20.47 -14.59 9.62
CA GLN A 19 -20.08 -15.99 9.88
C GLN A 19 -21.25 -16.84 10.39
N ASN A 20 -22.08 -16.29 11.29
CA ASN A 20 -23.24 -17.01 11.83
C ASN A 20 -24.37 -17.21 10.80
N LYS A 21 -24.44 -16.44 9.75
CA LYS A 21 -25.40 -16.59 8.63
C LYS A 21 -25.01 -17.69 7.66
N ILE A 22 -23.74 -18.05 7.61
CA ILE A 22 -23.23 -19.12 6.75
C ILE A 22 -23.48 -20.45 7.49
N SER A 23 -24.62 -21.10 7.19
CA SER A 23 -24.85 -22.48 7.63
C SER A 23 -23.88 -23.40 6.91
N ARG A 24 -22.81 -23.80 7.58
CA ARG A 24 -21.90 -24.84 7.09
C ARG A 24 -22.40 -26.20 7.58
N PRO A 25 -22.61 -27.16 6.65
CA PRO A 25 -22.58 -28.56 7.08
C PRO A 25 -21.18 -28.81 7.64
N GLU A 26 -21.10 -29.35 8.85
CA GLU A 26 -19.90 -29.64 9.65
C GLU A 26 -18.58 -29.15 9.02
N ALA A 27 -18.22 -27.92 9.31
CA ALA A 27 -16.93 -27.40 8.85
C ALA A 27 -15.86 -28.31 9.48
N GLU A 28 -15.12 -29.05 8.67
CA GLU A 28 -13.80 -29.52 9.06
C GLU A 28 -13.14 -28.39 9.84
N LYS A 29 -12.70 -28.66 11.06
CA LYS A 29 -12.01 -27.66 11.87
C LYS A 29 -10.86 -27.17 11.02
N ILE A 30 -10.95 -25.93 10.53
CA ILE A 30 -9.84 -25.31 9.84
C ILE A 30 -8.73 -25.26 10.88
N GLN A 31 -7.76 -26.14 10.74
CA GLN A 31 -6.54 -26.04 11.52
C GLN A 31 -5.80 -24.82 11.01
N VAL A 32 -5.70 -23.82 11.86
CA VAL A 32 -4.82 -22.68 11.57
C VAL A 32 -3.40 -23.21 11.77
N ILE A 33 -2.69 -23.37 10.66
CA ILE A 33 -1.26 -23.73 10.69
C ILE A 33 -0.53 -22.55 11.33
N ASP A 34 0.40 -22.82 12.25
CA ASP A 34 1.37 -21.81 12.65
C ASP A 34 2.28 -21.54 11.44
N LEU A 35 2.11 -20.38 10.82
CA LEU A 35 2.84 -20.02 9.60
C LEU A 35 4.34 -19.88 9.82
N TRP A 36 4.76 -19.79 11.07
CA TRP A 36 6.14 -19.52 11.49
C TRP A 36 6.85 -20.73 12.06
N ASP A 37 6.13 -21.86 12.22
CA ASP A 37 6.70 -23.12 12.68
C ASP A 37 7.02 -24.05 11.51
N GLY A 38 8.10 -24.83 11.66
CA GLY A 38 8.52 -25.83 10.68
C GLY A 38 9.94 -25.66 10.15
N ASP A 39 10.21 -26.30 9.03
CA ASP A 39 11.48 -26.22 8.32
C ASP A 39 11.77 -24.76 7.88
N THR A 40 13.02 -24.30 8.09
CA THR A 40 13.41 -22.91 7.86
C THR A 40 13.21 -22.47 6.41
N ASP A 41 13.47 -23.35 5.43
CA ASP A 41 13.31 -23.03 4.01
C ASP A 41 11.82 -22.90 3.66
N ILE A 42 10.98 -23.81 4.17
CA ILE A 42 9.53 -23.77 3.98
C ILE A 42 8.94 -22.51 4.61
N VAL A 43 9.32 -22.18 5.85
CA VAL A 43 8.86 -20.95 6.53
C VAL A 43 9.27 -19.71 5.76
N SER A 44 10.51 -19.67 5.24
CA SER A 44 11.03 -18.57 4.44
C SER A 44 10.24 -18.38 3.14
N LEU A 45 9.99 -19.44 2.39
CA LEU A 45 9.23 -19.42 1.14
C LEU A 45 7.77 -19.03 1.38
N ARG A 46 7.11 -19.61 2.39
CA ARG A 46 5.75 -19.25 2.81
C ARG A 46 5.65 -17.77 3.18
N SER A 47 6.61 -17.28 3.95
CA SER A 47 6.69 -15.87 4.35
C SER A 47 6.87 -14.95 3.15
N THR A 48 7.70 -15.35 2.19
CA THR A 48 7.92 -14.60 0.94
C THR A 48 6.60 -14.43 0.17
N LEU A 49 5.83 -15.50 0.02
CA LEU A 49 4.52 -15.42 -0.62
C LEU A 49 3.54 -14.54 0.18
N LEU A 50 3.45 -14.73 1.49
CA LEU A 50 2.54 -13.96 2.35
C LEU A 50 2.84 -12.47 2.32
N PHE A 51 4.11 -12.08 2.47
CA PHE A 51 4.49 -10.66 2.41
C PHE A 51 4.39 -10.10 1.00
N GLY A 52 4.66 -10.90 -0.02
CA GLY A 52 4.40 -10.53 -1.41
C GLY A 52 2.91 -10.22 -1.65
N LEU A 53 2.01 -11.07 -1.17
CA LEU A 53 0.56 -10.84 -1.24
C LEU A 53 0.14 -9.53 -0.53
N LYS A 54 0.75 -9.21 0.61
CA LYS A 54 0.49 -7.94 1.31
C LYS A 54 0.91 -6.74 0.44
N GLY A 55 2.10 -6.80 -0.18
CA GLY A 55 2.57 -5.74 -1.09
C GLY A 55 1.68 -5.60 -2.32
N MET A 56 1.35 -6.71 -2.98
CA MET A 56 0.43 -6.71 -4.12
C MET A 56 -0.95 -6.16 -3.75
N ALA A 57 -1.46 -6.46 -2.55
CA ALA A 57 -2.74 -5.94 -2.08
C ALA A 57 -2.73 -4.41 -1.91
N ALA A 58 -1.64 -3.84 -1.44
CA ALA A 58 -1.48 -2.39 -1.35
C ALA A 58 -1.53 -1.76 -2.74
N TYR A 59 -0.80 -2.29 -3.71
CA TYR A 59 -0.79 -1.78 -5.08
C TYR A 59 -2.15 -1.93 -5.77
N ALA A 60 -2.80 -3.10 -5.62
CA ALA A 60 -4.15 -3.31 -6.15
C ALA A 60 -5.17 -2.35 -5.52
N HIS A 61 -5.02 -2.03 -4.23
CA HIS A 61 -5.89 -1.07 -3.54
C HIS A 61 -5.70 0.35 -4.06
N HIS A 62 -4.46 0.81 -4.27
CA HIS A 62 -4.19 2.11 -4.87
C HIS A 62 -4.78 2.23 -6.28
N ALA A 63 -4.61 1.20 -7.11
CA ALA A 63 -5.23 1.16 -8.44
C ALA A 63 -6.76 1.19 -8.36
N MET A 64 -7.36 0.43 -7.43
CA MET A 64 -8.80 0.37 -7.23
C MET A 64 -9.38 1.72 -6.78
N ASN A 65 -8.69 2.47 -5.94
CA ASN A 65 -9.10 3.82 -5.51
C ASN A 65 -9.16 4.80 -6.69
N LEU A 66 -8.39 4.55 -7.74
CA LEU A 66 -8.43 5.30 -9.00
C LEU A 66 -9.42 4.71 -10.03
N GLY A 67 -10.17 3.66 -9.66
CA GLY A 67 -11.17 3.02 -10.52
C GLY A 67 -10.64 1.89 -11.41
N TYR A 68 -9.42 1.42 -11.18
CA TYR A 68 -8.77 0.37 -11.97
C TYR A 68 -8.72 -0.96 -11.21
N THR A 69 -9.18 -2.02 -11.84
CA THR A 69 -9.15 -3.38 -11.29
C THR A 69 -8.77 -4.41 -12.35
N ASP A 70 -8.15 -5.51 -11.94
CA ASP A 70 -7.86 -6.65 -12.79
C ASP A 70 -8.36 -7.94 -12.13
N ASN A 71 -9.15 -8.72 -12.87
CA ASN A 71 -9.76 -9.93 -12.36
C ASN A 71 -8.76 -11.06 -12.10
N GLU A 72 -7.65 -11.12 -12.81
CA GLU A 72 -6.61 -12.12 -12.59
C GLU A 72 -5.86 -11.83 -11.30
N VAL A 73 -5.52 -10.56 -11.06
CA VAL A 73 -4.93 -10.09 -9.80
C VAL A 73 -5.87 -10.42 -8.64
N LEU A 74 -7.16 -10.07 -8.75
CA LEU A 74 -8.13 -10.34 -7.69
C LEU A 74 -8.31 -11.83 -7.40
N LYS A 75 -8.39 -12.68 -8.42
CA LYS A 75 -8.49 -14.14 -8.27
C LYS A 75 -7.25 -14.72 -7.60
N TRP A 76 -6.09 -14.17 -7.89
CA TRP A 76 -4.85 -14.68 -7.35
C TRP A 76 -4.71 -14.43 -5.84
N PHE A 77 -5.32 -13.38 -5.27
CA PHE A 77 -5.41 -13.22 -3.82
C PHE A 77 -6.08 -14.40 -3.14
N TYR A 78 -7.21 -14.87 -3.68
CA TYR A 78 -7.89 -16.05 -3.13
C TYR A 78 -7.01 -17.29 -3.24
N LYS A 79 -6.38 -17.52 -4.40
CA LYS A 79 -5.44 -18.62 -4.59
C LYS A 79 -4.29 -18.53 -3.60
N GLY A 80 -3.57 -17.42 -3.58
CA GLY A 80 -2.39 -17.23 -2.74
C GLY A 80 -2.67 -17.42 -1.26
N LEU A 81 -3.76 -16.83 -0.74
CA LEU A 81 -4.16 -17.00 0.65
C LEU A 81 -4.55 -18.45 1.00
N CYS A 82 -5.16 -19.19 0.06
CA CYS A 82 -5.42 -20.60 0.25
C CYS A 82 -4.13 -21.42 0.30
N GLU A 83 -3.18 -21.13 -0.61
CA GLU A 83 -1.93 -21.88 -0.70
C GLU A 83 -0.98 -21.60 0.48
N VAL A 84 -0.98 -20.38 1.05
CA VAL A 84 -0.21 -20.06 2.25
C VAL A 84 -0.57 -20.98 3.42
N ASN A 85 -1.82 -21.44 3.48
CA ASN A 85 -2.33 -22.34 4.56
C ASN A 85 -2.26 -23.83 4.19
N ARG A 86 -1.47 -24.20 3.18
CA ARG A 86 -1.26 -25.59 2.75
C ARG A 86 0.17 -26.03 2.95
N GLU A 87 0.36 -27.35 3.03
CA GLU A 87 1.70 -27.92 2.98
C GLU A 87 2.13 -28.12 1.54
N HIS A 88 3.35 -27.67 1.25
CA HIS A 88 3.99 -27.79 -0.06
C HIS A 88 5.45 -28.19 0.14
N SER A 89 5.99 -28.91 -0.84
CA SER A 89 7.42 -29.12 -0.96
C SER A 89 8.13 -27.81 -1.36
N VAL A 90 9.44 -27.76 -1.16
CA VAL A 90 10.26 -26.61 -1.59
C VAL A 90 10.06 -26.27 -3.08
N THR A 91 10.00 -27.30 -3.94
CA THR A 91 9.78 -27.11 -5.38
C THR A 91 8.42 -26.49 -5.67
N GLU A 92 7.34 -26.98 -5.05
CA GLU A 92 5.99 -26.42 -5.22
C GLU A 92 5.91 -24.98 -4.72
N TRP A 93 6.57 -24.65 -3.59
CA TRP A 93 6.66 -23.26 -3.12
C TRP A 93 7.35 -22.35 -4.12
N ILE A 94 8.46 -22.79 -4.72
CA ILE A 94 9.17 -22.03 -5.74
C ILE A 94 8.28 -21.77 -6.95
N GLU A 95 7.56 -22.79 -7.43
CA GLU A 95 6.63 -22.66 -8.56
C GLU A 95 5.51 -21.66 -8.25
N LEU A 96 4.92 -21.72 -7.04
CA LEU A 96 3.90 -20.77 -6.59
C LEU A 96 4.43 -19.33 -6.52
N ILE A 97 5.65 -19.13 -6.01
CA ILE A 97 6.28 -17.82 -5.92
C ILE A 97 6.59 -17.27 -7.32
N MET A 98 7.02 -18.11 -8.25
CA MET A 98 7.26 -17.69 -9.64
C MET A 98 5.96 -17.31 -10.35
N GLU A 99 4.88 -18.04 -10.15
CA GLU A 99 3.56 -17.67 -10.65
C GLU A 99 3.06 -16.37 -10.01
N PHE A 100 3.21 -16.24 -8.68
CA PHE A 100 2.92 -14.99 -7.96
C PHE A 100 3.67 -13.81 -8.57
N GLY A 101 4.97 -13.96 -8.88
CA GLY A 101 5.79 -12.92 -9.48
C GLY A 101 5.21 -12.39 -10.80
N GLN A 102 4.68 -13.28 -11.65
CA GLN A 102 4.03 -12.88 -12.91
C GLN A 102 2.75 -12.08 -12.67
N VAL A 103 1.92 -12.49 -11.72
CA VAL A 103 0.67 -11.79 -11.39
C VAL A 103 0.95 -10.47 -10.69
N ASN A 104 1.98 -10.44 -9.83
CA ASN A 104 2.41 -9.19 -9.18
C ASN A 104 2.93 -8.17 -10.22
N PHE A 105 3.62 -8.63 -11.25
CA PHE A 105 4.03 -7.76 -12.36
C PHE A 105 2.82 -7.13 -13.06
N LYS A 106 1.77 -7.90 -13.34
CA LYS A 106 0.50 -7.37 -13.87
C LYS A 106 -0.15 -6.35 -12.93
N CYS A 107 -0.08 -6.59 -11.61
CA CYS A 107 -0.59 -5.64 -10.63
C CYS A 107 0.20 -4.32 -10.67
N MET A 108 1.51 -4.38 -10.85
CA MET A 108 2.35 -3.18 -11.02
C MET A 108 2.03 -2.43 -12.31
N GLU A 109 1.83 -3.14 -13.44
CA GLU A 109 1.36 -2.54 -14.70
C GLU A 109 -0.01 -1.86 -14.54
N LEU A 110 -0.92 -2.50 -13.78
CA LEU A 110 -2.24 -1.93 -13.49
C LEU A 110 -2.11 -0.62 -12.70
N LEU A 111 -1.24 -0.59 -11.68
CA LEU A 111 -1.00 0.62 -10.88
C LEU A 111 -0.33 1.72 -11.70
N ASP A 112 0.67 1.37 -12.51
CA ASP A 112 1.32 2.34 -13.43
C ASP A 112 0.29 2.96 -14.38
N LYS A 113 -0.56 2.14 -14.99
CA LYS A 113 -1.66 2.61 -15.84
C LYS A 113 -2.62 3.52 -15.06
N ALA A 114 -3.04 3.11 -13.88
CA ALA A 114 -3.95 3.91 -13.04
C ALA A 114 -3.35 5.28 -12.71
N ASN A 115 -2.07 5.32 -12.32
CA ASN A 115 -1.38 6.55 -11.99
C ASN A 115 -1.15 7.44 -13.21
N THR A 116 -0.69 6.89 -14.33
CA THR A 116 -0.37 7.66 -15.54
C THR A 116 -1.61 8.19 -16.25
N GLU A 117 -2.72 7.43 -16.26
CA GLU A 117 -3.99 7.90 -16.83
C GLU A 117 -4.68 8.94 -15.92
N SER A 118 -4.48 8.86 -14.58
CA SER A 118 -5.08 9.80 -13.63
C SER A 118 -4.26 11.09 -13.46
N PHE A 119 -2.92 10.98 -13.44
CA PHE A 119 -2.05 12.10 -13.09
C PHE A 119 -1.12 12.55 -14.22
N GLY A 120 -1.19 11.91 -15.38
CA GLY A 120 -0.34 12.15 -16.54
C GLY A 120 0.99 11.38 -16.49
N ASN A 121 1.66 11.29 -17.62
CA ASN A 121 2.98 10.62 -17.67
C ASN A 121 4.03 11.44 -16.92
N PRO A 122 4.83 10.83 -16.04
CA PRO A 122 5.86 11.51 -15.30
C PRO A 122 6.90 12.15 -16.24
N VAL A 123 7.30 13.37 -15.92
CA VAL A 123 8.34 14.11 -16.63
C VAL A 123 9.48 14.48 -15.69
N PRO A 124 10.73 14.57 -16.17
CA PRO A 124 11.85 15.02 -15.36
C PRO A 124 11.57 16.39 -14.75
N THR A 125 11.55 16.46 -13.42
CA THR A 125 11.16 17.67 -12.68
C THR A 125 12.21 18.03 -11.64
N ARG A 126 12.49 19.32 -11.49
CA ARG A 126 13.31 19.82 -10.39
C ARG A 126 12.45 19.95 -9.15
N VAL A 127 12.88 19.32 -8.06
CA VAL A 127 12.19 19.34 -6.78
C VAL A 127 12.98 20.19 -5.80
N ASN A 128 12.32 21.15 -5.16
CA ASN A 128 12.93 21.94 -4.11
C ASN A 128 13.09 21.11 -2.83
N VAL A 129 14.21 21.28 -2.14
CA VAL A 129 14.49 20.60 -0.85
C VAL A 129 14.57 21.56 0.32
N ASP A 130 14.41 22.86 0.06
CA ASP A 130 14.39 23.90 1.10
C ASP A 130 12.98 24.07 1.67
N ILE A 131 12.88 24.19 2.99
CA ILE A 131 11.60 24.42 3.66
C ILE A 131 11.28 25.92 3.64
N LYS A 132 10.17 26.27 2.99
CA LYS A 132 9.65 27.63 2.98
C LYS A 132 9.08 28.03 4.34
N LYS A 133 9.16 29.31 4.68
CA LYS A 133 8.53 29.85 5.89
C LYS A 133 7.00 29.72 5.78
N GLY A 134 6.36 29.25 6.81
CA GLY A 134 4.90 29.10 6.92
C GLY A 134 4.48 27.71 7.40
N PRO A 135 3.18 27.49 7.57
CA PRO A 135 2.67 26.18 7.95
C PRO A 135 2.91 25.16 6.82
N PHE A 136 3.21 23.94 7.22
CA PHE A 136 3.41 22.87 6.25
C PHE A 136 2.98 21.50 6.78
N ILE A 137 2.75 20.58 5.86
CA ILE A 137 2.45 19.17 6.09
C ILE A 137 3.49 18.35 5.35
N VAL A 138 3.99 17.27 5.96
CA VAL A 138 4.84 16.29 5.30
C VAL A 138 4.01 15.05 4.96
N VAL A 139 4.11 14.57 3.73
CA VAL A 139 3.41 13.37 3.24
C VAL A 139 4.42 12.30 2.91
N SER A 140 4.37 11.17 3.60
CA SER A 140 5.23 10.01 3.38
C SER A 140 4.36 8.80 3.01
N GLY A 141 4.80 8.01 2.05
CA GLY A 141 4.05 6.83 1.61
C GLY A 141 4.04 6.71 0.08
N HIS A 142 2.94 6.14 -0.48
CA HIS A 142 2.89 5.74 -1.88
C HIS A 142 1.59 6.12 -2.60
N ASP A 143 0.54 6.52 -1.87
CA ASP A 143 -0.77 6.79 -2.48
C ASP A 143 -0.84 8.20 -3.09
N LEU A 144 -0.80 8.26 -4.43
CA LEU A 144 -0.90 9.53 -5.17
C LEU A 144 -2.32 10.13 -5.10
N ASN A 145 -3.34 9.32 -4.88
CA ASN A 145 -4.72 9.80 -4.74
C ASN A 145 -4.90 10.57 -3.41
N ASP A 146 -4.36 10.05 -2.32
CA ASP A 146 -4.37 10.73 -1.02
C ASP A 146 -3.61 12.06 -1.10
N LEU A 147 -2.44 12.05 -1.74
CA LEU A 147 -1.69 13.29 -1.99
C LEU A 147 -2.49 14.29 -2.82
N SER A 148 -3.14 13.84 -3.89
CA SER A 148 -3.97 14.70 -4.76
C SER A 148 -5.10 15.37 -3.97
N GLN A 149 -5.82 14.61 -3.17
CA GLN A 149 -6.90 15.13 -2.32
C GLN A 149 -6.37 16.13 -1.28
N LEU A 150 -5.23 15.85 -0.67
CA LEU A 150 -4.60 16.78 0.28
C LEU A 150 -4.20 18.09 -0.41
N LEU A 151 -3.59 18.01 -1.60
CA LEU A 151 -3.18 19.19 -2.38
C LEU A 151 -4.39 20.06 -2.74
N GLU A 152 -5.50 19.45 -3.19
CA GLU A 152 -6.73 20.15 -3.50
C GLU A 152 -7.32 20.84 -2.25
N GLN A 153 -7.40 20.12 -1.11
CA GLN A 153 -7.94 20.66 0.13
C GLN A 153 -7.12 21.82 0.68
N THR A 154 -5.81 21.83 0.48
CA THR A 154 -4.89 22.81 1.04
C THR A 154 -4.48 23.92 0.08
N GLU A 155 -4.87 23.89 -1.19
CA GLU A 155 -4.41 24.79 -2.25
C GLU A 155 -4.57 26.29 -1.91
N LYS A 156 -5.67 26.67 -1.24
CA LYS A 156 -6.00 28.07 -0.93
C LYS A 156 -5.82 28.44 0.55
N THR A 157 -5.19 27.58 1.32
CA THR A 157 -5.06 27.76 2.78
C THR A 157 -3.75 28.39 3.23
N GLY A 158 -2.78 28.51 2.32
CA GLY A 158 -1.42 28.95 2.65
C GLY A 158 -0.53 27.87 3.29
N VAL A 159 -1.03 26.63 3.38
CA VAL A 159 -0.27 25.47 3.88
C VAL A 159 0.57 24.90 2.74
N ASN A 160 1.87 24.72 2.97
CA ASN A 160 2.76 24.04 2.03
C ASN A 160 2.72 22.52 2.28
N VAL A 161 2.80 21.73 1.21
CA VAL A 161 2.89 20.27 1.27
C VAL A 161 4.26 19.85 0.78
N TYR A 162 4.92 19.02 1.56
CA TYR A 162 6.22 18.43 1.21
C TYR A 162 6.06 16.92 1.13
N THR A 163 6.56 16.33 0.06
CA THR A 163 6.70 14.87 -0.01
C THR A 163 7.88 14.42 0.85
N HIS A 164 7.89 13.14 1.21
CA HIS A 164 8.99 12.50 1.88
C HIS A 164 9.25 11.13 1.26
N CYS A 165 10.53 10.75 1.17
CA CYS A 165 10.95 9.41 0.77
C CYS A 165 10.35 8.99 -0.59
N GLU A 166 9.62 7.89 -0.64
CA GLU A 166 9.09 7.29 -1.86
C GLU A 166 7.90 8.05 -2.48
N MET A 167 7.41 9.08 -1.81
CA MET A 167 6.46 10.04 -2.40
C MET A 167 7.15 11.07 -3.32
N LEU A 168 8.47 11.18 -3.31
CA LEU A 168 9.24 12.10 -4.19
C LEU A 168 8.85 12.00 -5.68
N PRO A 169 8.62 10.82 -6.28
CA PRO A 169 8.22 10.72 -7.69
C PRO A 169 6.91 11.42 -8.03
N ALA A 170 6.06 11.75 -7.06
CA ALA A 170 4.82 12.49 -7.27
C ALA A 170 5.02 13.81 -7.98
N HIS A 171 6.16 14.49 -7.77
CA HIS A 171 6.53 15.73 -8.45
C HIS A 171 6.70 15.60 -9.97
N GLY A 172 6.92 14.39 -10.47
CA GLY A 172 7.01 14.13 -11.90
C GLY A 172 5.66 14.10 -12.61
N TYR A 173 4.56 13.89 -11.89
CA TYR A 173 3.23 13.78 -12.47
C TYR A 173 2.63 15.18 -12.72
N PRO A 174 2.29 15.55 -13.99
CA PRO A 174 1.82 16.89 -14.33
C PRO A 174 0.60 17.34 -13.53
N GLU A 175 -0.37 16.44 -13.31
CA GLU A 175 -1.61 16.77 -12.60
C GLU A 175 -1.41 16.98 -11.08
N LEU A 176 -0.31 16.49 -10.51
CA LEU A 176 0.09 16.77 -9.13
C LEU A 176 1.00 18.01 -9.07
N ASN A 177 1.95 18.10 -9.99
CA ASN A 177 2.92 19.22 -10.02
C ASN A 177 2.31 20.58 -10.36
N LYS A 178 1.08 20.63 -10.89
CA LYS A 178 0.35 21.88 -11.13
C LYS A 178 -0.02 22.63 -9.85
N TYR A 179 -0.09 21.95 -8.70
CA TYR A 179 -0.45 22.56 -7.43
C TYR A 179 0.70 23.36 -6.84
N HIS A 180 0.50 24.67 -6.67
CA HIS A 180 1.54 25.58 -6.14
C HIS A 180 1.92 25.31 -4.69
N ASN A 181 1.04 24.68 -3.92
CA ASN A 181 1.27 24.25 -2.55
C ASN A 181 2.05 22.94 -2.43
N LEU A 182 2.29 22.20 -3.52
CA LEU A 182 3.29 21.13 -3.56
C LEU A 182 4.69 21.77 -3.61
N ALA A 183 5.23 22.05 -2.42
CA ALA A 183 6.34 22.98 -2.25
C ALA A 183 7.72 22.36 -2.47
N GLY A 184 7.86 21.06 -2.28
CA GLY A 184 9.13 20.35 -2.41
C GLY A 184 9.15 19.01 -1.71
N ASN A 185 10.36 18.50 -1.45
CA ASN A 185 10.57 17.25 -0.72
C ASN A 185 11.30 17.52 0.61
N PHE A 186 10.83 16.89 1.67
CA PHE A 186 11.41 16.92 3.00
C PHE A 186 12.21 15.63 3.24
N GLY A 187 13.38 15.78 3.83
CA GLY A 187 14.17 14.61 4.26
C GLY A 187 14.72 13.76 3.11
N THR A 188 15.04 12.53 3.43
CA THR A 188 15.74 11.59 2.53
C THR A 188 14.96 10.30 2.32
N ALA A 189 15.30 9.23 3.03
CA ALA A 189 14.77 7.89 2.82
C ALA A 189 14.11 7.32 4.09
N TRP A 190 13.29 6.30 3.94
CA TRP A 190 12.47 5.72 5.03
C TRP A 190 13.29 5.32 6.27
N GLN A 191 14.51 4.84 6.11
CA GLN A 191 15.38 4.47 7.25
C GLN A 191 15.80 5.67 8.11
N SER A 192 15.68 6.88 7.58
CA SER A 192 16.03 8.12 8.30
C SER A 192 14.86 8.75 9.05
N GLN A 193 13.64 8.21 8.90
CA GLN A 193 12.40 8.78 9.46
C GLN A 193 12.47 9.05 10.97
N GLN A 194 13.08 8.15 11.75
CA GLN A 194 13.18 8.32 13.21
C GLN A 194 13.94 9.58 13.59
N THR A 195 14.97 9.95 12.81
CA THR A 195 15.76 11.16 13.03
C THR A 195 15.12 12.38 12.37
N GLU A 196 14.61 12.24 11.15
CA GLU A 196 14.08 13.34 10.35
C GLU A 196 12.75 13.86 10.89
N PHE A 197 11.92 12.99 11.50
CA PHE A 197 10.64 13.40 12.08
C PHE A 197 10.74 13.78 13.55
N GLU A 198 11.91 13.65 14.17
CA GLU A 198 12.12 14.07 15.55
C GLU A 198 11.95 15.60 15.67
N ASN A 199 11.01 16.02 16.55
CA ASN A 199 10.72 17.43 16.80
C ASN A 199 10.32 18.26 15.55
N ILE A 200 9.86 17.63 14.47
CA ILE A 200 9.34 18.36 13.32
C ILE A 200 8.12 19.20 13.73
N PRO A 201 8.07 20.50 13.42
CA PRO A 201 6.97 21.38 13.79
C PRO A 201 5.80 21.31 12.78
N ALA A 202 5.47 20.11 12.30
CA ALA A 202 4.46 19.87 11.29
C ALA A 202 3.79 18.50 11.47
N PRO A 203 2.53 18.33 11.08
CA PRO A 203 1.93 17.02 10.96
C PRO A 203 2.60 16.21 9.83
N VAL A 204 2.67 14.90 10.05
CA VAL A 204 3.12 13.90 9.07
C VAL A 204 1.94 13.00 8.74
N LEU A 205 1.61 12.87 7.45
CA LEU A 205 0.57 12.00 6.91
C LEU A 205 1.21 10.79 6.26
#